data_4a65f63aa9d71cbaa2261986aa4767cd
#
_entry.id   4a65f63aa9d71cbaa2261986aa4767cd
#
_cell.length_a   1.000
_cell.length_b   1.000
_cell.length_c   1.000
_cell.angle_alpha   90.00
_cell.angle_beta   90.00
_cell.angle_gamma   90.00
#
_symmetry.space_group_name_H-M   'P 1'
#
loop_
_entity.id
_entity.type
_entity.pdbx_description
1 polymer ?
#
loop_
_entity_poly.entity_id
_entity_poly.type
_entity_poly.pdbx_seq_one_letter_code
_entity_poly.pdbx_strand_id
1 'polypeptide(L)'
;MDKNKIMGLTQREVKERQAQGLVNDFTASASTSTWQIIKRNVFTLFNALNFAIALALAFVQAWSNLVFFAVICFNAFSGIVTELRAKHMVDMLNLMTKEKVKTIRDGQEVALNPEELVLGDVIRLSAGEQIPSDALVLEGFAEVNEAMLTGESDLVQKE
;
A
#
# COMPACT_ATOMS: atom_id res chain seq x y z
N MET A 1 15.46 -37.05 21.04
CA MET A 1 15.86 -36.09 20.01
C MET A 1 15.22 -34.75 20.37
N ASP A 2 16.05 -33.85 20.89
CA ASP A 2 15.59 -32.51 21.23
C ASP A 2 15.04 -31.84 19.95
N LYS A 3 13.74 -31.55 19.97
CA LYS A 3 13.16 -30.63 18.97
C LYS A 3 13.90 -29.32 19.15
N ASN A 4 14.77 -29.02 18.21
CA ASN A 4 15.49 -27.76 18.15
C ASN A 4 14.43 -26.65 18.21
N LYS A 5 14.24 -26.07 19.40
CA LYS A 5 13.24 -25.04 19.61
C LYS A 5 13.69 -23.84 18.80
N ILE A 6 12.99 -23.56 17.69
CA ILE A 6 13.28 -22.40 16.87
C ILE A 6 13.16 -21.17 17.77
N MET A 7 14.27 -20.49 18.03
CA MET A 7 14.33 -19.37 18.97
C MET A 7 13.92 -18.05 18.29
N GLY A 8 14.03 -17.98 16.96
CA GLY A 8 13.84 -16.72 16.23
C GLY A 8 14.91 -15.68 16.58
N LEU A 9 14.70 -14.44 16.14
CA LEU A 9 15.59 -13.32 16.38
C LEU A 9 15.44 -12.78 17.82
N THR A 10 16.55 -12.33 18.39
CA THR A 10 16.53 -11.58 19.64
C THR A 10 16.11 -10.12 19.40
N GLN A 11 15.62 -9.44 20.43
CA GLN A 11 15.27 -8.02 20.38
C GLN A 11 16.42 -7.12 19.94
N ARG A 12 17.65 -7.50 20.25
CA ARG A 12 18.84 -6.77 19.82
C ARG A 12 19.07 -6.88 18.32
N GLU A 13 19.00 -8.10 17.77
CA GLU A 13 19.14 -8.34 16.33
C GLU A 13 18.02 -7.66 15.53
N VAL A 14 16.79 -7.67 16.04
CA VAL A 14 15.67 -6.94 15.42
C VAL A 14 15.98 -5.45 15.29
N LYS A 15 16.44 -4.81 16.38
CA LYS A 15 16.81 -3.38 16.36
C LYS A 15 17.97 -3.08 15.41
N GLU A 16 18.97 -3.94 15.34
CA GLU A 16 20.09 -3.81 14.41
C GLU A 16 19.61 -3.87 12.96
N ARG A 17 18.68 -4.77 12.62
CA ARG A 17 18.11 -4.89 11.28
C ARG A 17 17.19 -3.74 10.91
N GLN A 18 16.39 -3.26 11.87
CA GLN A 18 15.60 -2.04 11.70
C GLN A 18 16.47 -0.82 11.40
N ALA A 19 17.59 -0.67 12.11
CA ALA A 19 18.55 0.41 11.89
C ALA A 19 19.24 0.33 10.50
N GLN A 20 19.37 -0.89 9.96
CA GLN A 20 19.90 -1.14 8.62
C GLN A 20 18.86 -0.99 7.50
N GLY A 21 17.60 -0.73 7.84
CA GLY A 21 16.50 -0.65 6.88
C GLY A 21 16.06 -2.00 6.32
N LEU A 22 16.44 -3.12 6.95
CA LEU A 22 16.07 -4.49 6.56
C LEU A 22 14.69 -4.85 7.10
N VAL A 23 13.70 -4.00 6.84
CA VAL A 23 12.30 -4.14 7.23
C VAL A 23 11.46 -4.52 6.03
N ASN A 24 10.32 -5.16 6.30
CA ASN A 24 9.34 -5.50 5.26
C ASN A 24 8.50 -4.25 4.92
N ASP A 25 9.04 -3.39 4.06
CA ASP A 25 8.38 -2.14 3.70
C ASP A 25 7.32 -2.34 2.60
N PHE A 26 6.08 -2.56 3.01
CA PHE A 26 4.91 -2.63 2.12
C PHE A 26 4.36 -1.25 1.72
N THR A 27 4.87 -0.17 2.29
CA THR A 27 4.26 1.16 2.13
C THR A 27 4.52 1.77 0.77
N ALA A 28 5.49 1.26 0.03
CA ALA A 28 5.99 1.88 -1.18
C ALA A 28 5.07 1.75 -2.41
N SER A 29 4.11 0.82 -2.46
CA SER A 29 3.56 0.49 -3.77
C SER A 29 2.15 1.01 -4.10
N ALA A 30 1.35 1.53 -3.19
CA ALA A 30 -0.06 1.71 -3.55
C ALA A 30 -0.78 2.99 -3.12
N SER A 31 -0.23 3.84 -2.28
CA SER A 31 -0.98 5.04 -1.86
C SER A 31 -0.62 6.26 -2.70
N THR A 32 -1.46 6.57 -3.71
CA THR A 32 -1.38 7.83 -4.46
C THR A 32 -1.39 9.00 -3.47
N SER A 33 -0.37 9.86 -3.50
CA SER A 33 -0.31 11.03 -2.62
C SER A 33 -1.47 11.98 -2.89
N THR A 34 -2.02 12.59 -1.84
CA THR A 34 -3.06 13.64 -1.95
C THR A 34 -2.64 14.74 -2.91
N TRP A 35 -1.35 15.12 -2.91
CA TRP A 35 -0.83 16.12 -3.83
C TRP A 35 -0.84 15.66 -5.30
N GLN A 36 -0.59 14.40 -5.56
CA GLN A 36 -0.69 13.83 -6.91
C GLN A 36 -2.14 13.86 -7.41
N ILE A 37 -3.12 13.57 -6.54
CA ILE A 37 -4.55 13.67 -6.87
C ILE A 37 -4.90 15.11 -7.27
N ILE A 38 -4.52 16.09 -6.46
CA ILE A 38 -4.78 17.50 -6.76
C ILE A 38 -4.11 17.90 -8.08
N LYS A 39 -2.83 17.56 -8.24
CA LYS A 39 -2.09 17.90 -9.46
C LYS A 39 -2.73 17.29 -10.71
N ARG A 40 -3.17 16.04 -10.66
CA ARG A 40 -3.79 15.35 -11.78
C ARG A 40 -5.15 15.95 -12.17
N ASN A 41 -5.93 16.41 -11.21
CA ASN A 41 -7.25 17.02 -11.45
C ASN A 41 -7.17 18.49 -11.87
N VAL A 42 -6.16 19.24 -11.41
CA VAL A 42 -6.01 20.67 -11.70
C VAL A 42 -5.19 20.88 -12.98
N PHE A 43 -4.03 20.24 -13.10
CA PHE A 43 -3.10 20.46 -14.22
C PHE A 43 -3.36 19.50 -15.38
N THR A 44 -4.54 19.62 -15.99
CA THR A 44 -4.86 18.94 -17.25
C THR A 44 -4.66 19.89 -18.43
N LEU A 45 -4.40 19.34 -19.62
CA LEU A 45 -4.33 20.14 -20.86
C LEU A 45 -5.61 20.93 -21.07
N PHE A 46 -6.77 20.31 -20.78
CA PHE A 46 -8.08 20.94 -20.88
C PHE A 46 -8.19 22.16 -19.94
N ASN A 47 -7.81 22.01 -18.66
CA ASN A 47 -7.85 23.11 -17.70
C ASN A 47 -6.86 24.23 -18.07
N ALA A 48 -5.66 23.89 -18.57
CA ALA A 48 -4.67 24.85 -19.02
C ALA A 48 -5.19 25.70 -20.20
N LEU A 49 -5.85 25.06 -21.18
CA LEU A 49 -6.46 25.77 -22.32
C LEU A 49 -7.57 26.70 -21.85
N ASN A 50 -8.46 26.21 -20.99
CA ASN A 50 -9.56 27.03 -20.45
C ASN A 50 -9.06 28.20 -19.58
N PHE A 51 -7.97 27.99 -18.84
CA PHE A 51 -7.32 29.06 -18.09
C PHE A 51 -6.76 30.15 -19.01
N ALA A 52 -6.13 29.75 -20.14
CA ALA A 52 -5.65 30.69 -21.15
C ALA A 52 -6.80 31.50 -21.78
N ILE A 53 -7.93 30.84 -22.09
CA ILE A 53 -9.14 31.51 -22.59
C ILE A 53 -9.68 32.49 -21.54
N ALA A 54 -9.76 32.09 -20.26
CA ALA A 54 -10.23 32.95 -19.19
C ALA A 54 -9.36 34.20 -19.04
N LEU A 55 -8.02 34.04 -19.14
CA LEU A 55 -7.11 35.18 -19.13
C LEU A 55 -7.34 36.14 -20.33
N ALA A 56 -7.53 35.60 -21.52
CA ALA A 56 -7.83 36.40 -22.70
C ALA A 56 -9.15 37.20 -22.55
N LEU A 57 -10.21 36.56 -22.03
CA LEU A 57 -11.48 37.20 -21.76
C LEU A 57 -11.40 38.28 -20.68
N ALA A 58 -10.62 38.04 -19.64
CA ALA A 58 -10.34 39.03 -18.60
C ALA A 58 -9.59 40.25 -19.14
N PHE A 59 -8.63 40.02 -20.03
CA PHE A 59 -7.85 41.08 -20.70
C PHE A 59 -8.75 42.01 -21.55
N VAL A 60 -9.73 41.45 -22.25
CA VAL A 60 -10.71 42.24 -23.02
C VAL A 60 -11.93 42.69 -22.20
N GLN A 61 -11.86 42.57 -20.87
CA GLN A 61 -12.90 42.96 -19.89
C GLN A 61 -14.27 42.30 -20.13
N ALA A 62 -14.31 41.13 -20.75
CA ALA A 62 -15.53 40.37 -21.06
C ALA A 62 -15.97 39.51 -19.83
N TRP A 63 -16.17 40.10 -18.68
CA TRP A 63 -16.41 39.44 -17.40
C TRP A 63 -17.63 38.51 -17.40
N SER A 64 -18.69 38.88 -18.12
CA SER A 64 -19.91 38.07 -18.21
C SER A 64 -19.65 36.69 -18.83
N ASN A 65 -18.60 36.55 -19.64
CA ASN A 65 -18.26 35.33 -20.31
C ASN A 65 -17.40 34.39 -19.42
N LEU A 66 -16.96 34.82 -18.21
CA LEU A 66 -16.17 34.00 -17.29
C LEU A 66 -16.99 33.00 -16.46
N VAL A 67 -18.31 32.97 -16.61
CA VAL A 67 -19.20 32.05 -15.88
C VAL A 67 -18.79 30.58 -16.13
N PHE A 68 -18.31 30.25 -17.34
CA PHE A 68 -17.84 28.89 -17.63
C PHE A 68 -16.67 28.48 -16.75
N PHE A 69 -15.82 29.43 -16.33
CA PHE A 69 -14.66 29.12 -15.51
C PHE A 69 -15.07 28.61 -14.11
N ALA A 70 -16.17 29.13 -13.57
CA ALA A 70 -16.75 28.63 -12.32
C ALA A 70 -17.16 27.15 -12.43
N VAL A 71 -17.72 26.75 -13.59
CA VAL A 71 -18.06 25.34 -13.85
C VAL A 71 -16.82 24.45 -13.89
N ILE A 72 -15.72 24.93 -14.49
CA ILE A 72 -14.45 24.20 -14.55
C ILE A 72 -13.87 24.03 -13.16
N CYS A 73 -13.87 25.09 -12.36
CA CYS A 73 -13.41 25.02 -10.97
C CYS A 73 -14.26 24.02 -10.15
N PHE A 74 -15.58 24.04 -10.33
CA PHE A 74 -16.48 23.11 -9.66
C PHE A 74 -16.22 21.66 -10.08
N ASN A 75 -16.00 21.40 -11.36
CA ASN A 75 -15.67 20.08 -11.87
C ASN A 75 -14.34 19.56 -11.31
N ALA A 76 -13.29 20.40 -11.28
CA ALA A 76 -12.00 20.04 -10.71
C ALA A 76 -12.13 19.75 -9.20
N PHE A 77 -12.87 20.57 -8.47
CA PHE A 77 -13.15 20.35 -7.05
C PHE A 77 -13.91 19.05 -6.81
N SER A 78 -14.98 18.80 -7.57
CA SER A 78 -15.77 17.56 -7.48
C SER A 78 -14.92 16.33 -7.77
N GLY A 79 -14.05 16.39 -8.79
CA GLY A 79 -13.11 15.32 -9.13
C GLY A 79 -12.14 15.02 -7.97
N ILE A 80 -11.54 16.07 -7.38
CA ILE A 80 -10.64 15.93 -6.22
C ILE A 80 -11.36 15.27 -5.04
N VAL A 81 -12.56 15.76 -4.69
CA VAL A 81 -13.34 15.23 -3.56
C VAL A 81 -13.69 13.76 -3.78
N THR A 82 -14.13 13.40 -4.98
CA THR A 82 -14.49 12.02 -5.33
C THR A 82 -13.29 11.10 -5.22
N GLU A 83 -12.14 11.51 -5.75
CA GLU A 83 -10.91 10.71 -5.72
C GLU A 83 -10.33 10.57 -4.30
N LEU A 84 -10.39 11.64 -3.49
CA LEU A 84 -9.98 11.57 -2.07
C LEU A 84 -10.88 10.64 -1.26
N ARG A 85 -12.20 10.65 -1.52
CA ARG A 85 -13.14 9.71 -0.86
C ARG A 85 -12.84 8.27 -1.27
N ALA A 86 -12.60 8.02 -2.56
CA ALA A 86 -12.25 6.69 -3.06
C ALA A 86 -10.93 6.20 -2.42
N LYS A 87 -9.91 7.06 -2.37
CA LYS A 87 -8.65 6.76 -1.69
C LYS A 87 -8.87 6.39 -0.22
N HIS A 88 -9.60 7.23 0.52
CA HIS A 88 -9.87 6.97 1.94
C HIS A 88 -10.59 5.63 2.15
N MET A 89 -11.53 5.28 1.28
CA MET A 89 -12.23 3.99 1.33
C MET A 89 -11.28 2.82 1.10
N VAL A 90 -10.39 2.90 0.12
CA VAL A 90 -9.36 1.87 -0.14
C VAL A 90 -8.38 1.75 1.02
N ASP A 91 -7.90 2.88 1.56
CA ASP A 91 -6.99 2.89 2.71
C ASP A 91 -7.65 2.24 3.94
N MET A 92 -8.94 2.51 4.18
CA MET A 92 -9.71 1.89 5.28
C MET A 92 -9.85 0.37 5.09
N LEU A 93 -10.14 -0.11 3.88
CA LEU A 93 -10.23 -1.54 3.58
C LEU A 93 -8.88 -2.22 3.79
N ASN A 94 -7.79 -1.62 3.36
CA ASN A 94 -6.44 -2.14 3.56
C ASN A 94 -6.08 -2.27 5.05
N LEU A 95 -6.52 -1.33 5.89
CA LEU A 95 -6.31 -1.42 7.34
C LEU A 95 -7.11 -2.54 7.99
N MET A 96 -8.31 -2.83 7.49
CA MET A 96 -9.19 -3.90 8.03
C MET A 96 -8.73 -5.30 7.63
N THR A 97 -8.05 -5.44 6.49
CA THR A 97 -7.60 -6.75 5.96
C THR A 97 -6.20 -7.16 6.39
N LYS A 98 -5.47 -6.30 7.11
CA LYS A 98 -4.14 -6.63 7.61
C LYS A 98 -4.24 -7.62 8.78
N GLU A 99 -4.03 -8.89 8.47
CA GLU A 99 -3.88 -9.92 9.50
C GLU A 99 -2.51 -9.81 10.15
N LYS A 100 -2.46 -10.03 11.48
CA LYS A 100 -1.21 -10.06 12.21
C LYS A 100 -0.47 -11.36 11.92
N VAL A 101 0.83 -11.26 11.75
CA VAL A 101 1.73 -12.37 11.48
C VAL A 101 2.26 -12.95 12.79
N LYS A 102 2.08 -14.25 12.99
CA LYS A 102 2.66 -14.96 14.14
C LYS A 102 4.17 -15.14 13.91
N THR A 103 4.97 -14.41 14.64
CA THR A 103 6.43 -14.36 14.51
C THR A 103 7.08 -14.89 15.78
N ILE A 104 8.13 -15.70 15.63
CA ILE A 104 8.89 -16.24 16.76
C ILE A 104 10.09 -15.33 17.00
N ARG A 105 10.13 -14.69 18.18
CA ARG A 105 11.27 -13.87 18.66
C ARG A 105 11.59 -14.22 20.12
N ASP A 106 12.86 -14.33 20.45
CA ASP A 106 13.33 -14.74 21.79
C ASP A 106 12.66 -16.04 22.29
N GLY A 107 12.33 -16.96 21.37
CA GLY A 107 11.65 -18.22 21.67
C GLY A 107 10.17 -18.09 22.05
N GLN A 108 9.57 -16.92 21.86
CA GLN A 108 8.15 -16.65 22.11
C GLN A 108 7.43 -16.28 20.80
N GLU A 109 6.16 -16.65 20.71
CA GLU A 109 5.31 -16.25 19.60
C GLU A 109 4.71 -14.87 19.88
N VAL A 110 4.95 -13.93 18.96
CA VAL A 110 4.47 -12.54 19.01
C VAL A 110 3.68 -12.25 17.73
N ALA A 111 2.52 -11.63 17.87
CA ALA A 111 1.69 -11.20 16.73
C ALA A 111 2.10 -9.79 16.29
N LEU A 112 2.72 -9.68 15.13
CA LEU A 112 3.23 -8.44 14.53
C LEU A 112 2.43 -8.03 13.30
N ASN A 113 2.45 -6.73 12.97
CA ASN A 113 1.98 -6.30 11.66
C ASN A 113 3.03 -6.68 10.59
N PRO A 114 2.62 -6.96 9.35
CA PRO A 114 3.58 -7.31 8.28
C PRO A 114 4.74 -6.32 8.11
N GLU A 115 4.51 -5.03 8.35
CA GLU A 115 5.53 -3.97 8.24
C GLU A 115 6.57 -4.00 9.38
N GLU A 116 6.28 -4.70 10.49
CA GLU A 116 7.18 -4.83 11.63
C GLU A 116 8.14 -6.00 11.48
N LEU A 117 7.95 -6.82 10.43
CA LEU A 117 8.85 -7.92 10.12
C LEU A 117 10.21 -7.40 9.64
N VAL A 118 11.26 -8.11 10.03
CA VAL A 118 12.63 -7.83 9.58
C VAL A 118 13.22 -9.05 8.87
N LEU A 119 14.23 -8.84 8.06
CA LEU A 119 14.91 -9.93 7.36
C LEU A 119 15.41 -10.98 8.35
N GLY A 120 15.01 -12.24 8.13
CA GLY A 120 15.37 -13.39 8.97
C GLY A 120 14.47 -13.60 10.18
N ASP A 121 13.34 -12.92 10.29
CA ASP A 121 12.29 -13.33 11.21
C ASP A 121 11.75 -14.73 10.84
N VAL A 122 11.41 -15.48 11.86
CA VAL A 122 10.75 -16.77 11.69
C VAL A 122 9.27 -16.60 11.95
N ILE A 123 8.46 -16.87 10.93
CA ILE A 123 7.02 -16.77 10.98
C ILE A 123 6.37 -18.15 11.02
N ARG A 124 5.21 -18.23 11.67
CA ARG A 124 4.36 -19.43 11.66
C ARG A 124 3.14 -19.12 10.81
N LEU A 125 2.92 -19.92 9.78
CA LEU A 125 1.76 -19.83 8.92
C LEU A 125 0.81 -21.00 9.16
N SER A 126 -0.47 -20.75 9.10
CA SER A 126 -1.54 -21.73 9.15
C SER A 126 -2.32 -21.73 7.84
N ALA A 127 -3.07 -22.79 7.58
CA ALA A 127 -3.91 -22.88 6.38
C ALA A 127 -4.90 -21.70 6.32
N GLY A 128 -4.95 -21.05 5.17
CA GLY A 128 -5.81 -19.88 4.90
C GLY A 128 -5.20 -18.53 5.25
N GLU A 129 -4.03 -18.49 5.91
CA GLU A 129 -3.32 -17.23 6.17
C GLU A 129 -2.56 -16.77 4.94
N GLN A 130 -2.45 -15.45 4.76
CA GLN A 130 -1.70 -14.85 3.66
C GLN A 130 -0.20 -14.83 4.00
N ILE A 131 0.65 -15.16 3.02
CA ILE A 131 2.11 -15.06 3.15
C ILE A 131 2.51 -13.58 3.11
N PRO A 132 3.12 -13.04 4.17
CA PRO A 132 3.33 -11.60 4.34
C PRO A 132 4.58 -11.07 3.61
N SER A 133 5.49 -11.93 3.22
CA SER A 133 6.77 -11.59 2.56
C SER A 133 7.37 -12.81 1.89
N ASP A 134 8.40 -12.62 1.09
CA ASP A 134 9.22 -13.74 0.60
C ASP A 134 9.84 -14.49 1.77
N ALA A 135 9.75 -15.80 1.75
CA ALA A 135 10.20 -16.66 2.85
C ALA A 135 10.75 -18.01 2.34
N LEU A 136 11.52 -18.65 3.19
CA LEU A 136 11.99 -20.02 2.99
C LEU A 136 11.28 -20.96 3.97
N VAL A 137 10.84 -22.11 3.51
CA VAL A 137 10.25 -23.14 4.38
C VAL A 137 11.36 -23.73 5.25
N LEU A 138 11.21 -23.65 6.56
CA LEU A 138 12.16 -24.23 7.52
C LEU A 138 11.69 -25.59 8.04
N GLU A 139 10.39 -25.77 8.19
CA GLU A 139 9.79 -27.00 8.71
C GLU A 139 8.37 -27.15 8.12
N GLY A 140 8.04 -28.35 7.66
CA GLY A 140 6.73 -28.67 7.09
C GLY A 140 6.67 -28.51 5.59
N PHE A 141 5.47 -28.42 5.06
CA PHE A 141 5.18 -28.12 3.65
C PHE A 141 3.96 -27.22 3.57
N ALA A 142 3.84 -26.48 2.49
CA ALA A 142 2.68 -25.66 2.23
C ALA A 142 2.21 -25.80 0.79
N GLU A 143 0.90 -25.86 0.60
CA GLU A 143 0.27 -25.66 -0.70
C GLU A 143 -0.18 -24.21 -0.81
N VAL A 144 0.39 -23.46 -1.74
CA VAL A 144 0.21 -22.03 -1.88
C VAL A 144 -0.59 -21.72 -3.14
N ASN A 145 -1.61 -20.89 -3.00
CA ASN A 145 -2.33 -20.33 -4.13
C ASN A 145 -1.64 -19.05 -4.61
N GLU A 146 -0.97 -19.11 -5.76
CA GLU A 146 -0.26 -17.99 -6.37
C GLU A 146 -1.10 -17.26 -7.45
N ALA A 147 -2.42 -17.50 -7.51
CA ALA A 147 -3.30 -16.95 -8.54
C ALA A 147 -3.26 -15.41 -8.62
N MET A 148 -3.00 -14.72 -7.52
CA MET A 148 -2.87 -13.26 -7.49
C MET A 148 -1.59 -12.75 -8.18
N LEU A 149 -0.57 -13.60 -8.31
CA LEU A 149 0.71 -13.27 -8.94
C LEU A 149 0.80 -13.81 -10.37
N THR A 150 0.39 -15.06 -10.57
CA THR A 150 0.55 -15.77 -11.86
C THR A 150 -0.70 -15.75 -12.71
N GLY A 151 -1.88 -15.55 -12.10
CA GLY A 151 -3.18 -15.70 -12.74
C GLY A 151 -3.67 -17.15 -12.83
N GLU A 152 -2.86 -18.13 -12.40
CA GLU A 152 -3.19 -19.57 -12.40
C GLU A 152 -3.74 -19.98 -11.03
N SER A 153 -4.83 -20.73 -11.03
CA SER A 153 -5.51 -21.16 -9.79
C SER A 153 -4.94 -22.44 -9.18
N ASP A 154 -3.94 -23.02 -9.80
CA ASP A 154 -3.35 -24.27 -9.33
C ASP A 154 -2.52 -24.03 -8.06
N LEU A 155 -2.64 -24.97 -7.12
CA LEU A 155 -1.87 -24.92 -5.88
C LEU A 155 -0.42 -25.36 -6.15
N VAL A 156 0.54 -24.59 -5.68
CA VAL A 156 1.97 -24.87 -5.80
C VAL A 156 2.49 -25.36 -4.46
N GLN A 157 3.08 -26.55 -4.45
CA GLN A 157 3.71 -27.12 -3.25
C GLN A 157 5.07 -26.46 -3.02
N LYS A 158 5.32 -26.01 -1.79
CA LYS A 158 6.58 -25.46 -1.29
C LYS A 158 7.10 -26.32 -0.13
N GLU A 159 8.39 -26.70 -0.22
CA GLU A 159 9.08 -27.52 0.78
C GLU A 159 10.35 -26.82 1.24
#